data_7c8e2c5f22cb62156639402d6f338da2
#
_entry.id   7c8e2c5f22cb62156639402d6f338da2
#
_cell.length_a   1.000
_cell.length_b   1.000
_cell.length_c   1.000
_cell.angle_alpha   90.00
_cell.angle_beta   90.00
_cell.angle_gamma   90.00
#
_symmetry.space_group_name_H-M   'P 1'
#
loop_
_entity.id
_entity.type
_entity.pdbx_description
1 polymer ?
#
loop_
_entity_poly.entity_id
_entity_poly.type
_entity_poly.pdbx_seq_one_letter_code
_entity_poly.pdbx_strand_id
1 'polypeptide(L)'
;MKDPTTRLNPESFEAKFRVDIGGVAHQIVDELVADGLGRQDERLRLVPVMGPPRFVMVERESWRAVYRVQLTKAECDARLPHSLTVHGTDMLSELMLLPGWSAPGQVKGEFALQDSDLGARYEKPRMYAPVKMAVVADGFTFDGPADQVIRRMIRESLKATYGLFGVEDYPIVVADTSTGKPSKRLLLRPSDNSLWDEISTPAQMSGCVVKAHMWLPGDKPVAGLDLAKPSIVVEVLQQ
;
A
#
# COMPACT_ATOMS: atom_id res chain seq x y z
N MET A 1 19.68 -20.48 0.04
CA MET A 1 19.19 -19.18 0.49
C MET A 1 17.79 -19.39 1.02
N LYS A 2 17.54 -19.13 2.30
CA LYS A 2 16.19 -19.32 2.86
C LYS A 2 15.28 -18.27 2.24
N ASP A 3 14.21 -18.72 1.60
CA ASP A 3 13.10 -17.85 1.21
C ASP A 3 12.65 -17.08 2.45
N PRO A 4 12.59 -15.73 2.44
CA PRO A 4 12.13 -14.95 3.59
C PRO A 4 10.61 -15.07 3.73
N THR A 5 10.15 -16.29 4.02
CA THR A 5 8.71 -16.64 4.00
C THR A 5 7.98 -16.35 5.30
N THR A 6 8.64 -15.80 6.29
CA THR A 6 8.03 -15.44 7.58
C THR A 6 8.33 -14.00 7.94
N ARG A 7 7.82 -13.08 7.14
CA ARG A 7 7.81 -11.67 7.53
C ARG A 7 6.65 -11.47 8.51
N LEU A 8 7.00 -11.26 9.76
CA LEU A 8 6.05 -10.94 10.80
C LEU A 8 5.63 -9.47 10.78
N ASN A 9 6.40 -8.63 10.08
CA ASN A 9 6.16 -7.20 9.95
C ASN A 9 6.60 -6.71 8.56
N PRO A 10 5.99 -5.63 8.07
CA PRO A 10 6.47 -4.90 6.92
C PRO A 10 7.93 -4.48 7.06
N GLU A 11 8.68 -4.55 5.97
CA GLU A 11 10.11 -4.25 5.96
C GLU A 11 10.41 -2.94 5.26
N SER A 12 11.43 -2.22 5.78
CA SER A 12 12.01 -1.07 5.11
C SER A 12 13.14 -1.50 4.16
N PHE A 13 13.33 -0.71 3.12
CA PHE A 13 14.38 -0.85 2.13
C PHE A 13 15.19 0.42 2.06
N GLU A 14 16.50 0.28 1.96
CA GLU A 14 17.42 1.37 1.66
C GLU A 14 18.43 0.90 0.62
N ALA A 15 18.62 1.72 -0.41
CA ALA A 15 19.68 1.52 -1.39
C ALA A 15 20.34 2.85 -1.74
N LYS A 16 21.67 2.84 -1.80
CA LYS A 16 22.47 3.99 -2.24
C LYS A 16 23.06 3.69 -3.61
N PHE A 17 22.82 4.59 -4.54
CA PHE A 17 23.30 4.52 -5.91
C PHE A 17 24.32 5.63 -6.17
N ARG A 18 25.41 5.29 -6.84
CA ARG A 18 26.26 6.29 -7.47
C ARG A 18 25.60 6.75 -8.76
N VAL A 19 25.33 8.04 -8.88
CA VAL A 19 24.56 8.60 -10.02
C VAL A 19 25.37 9.55 -10.90
N ASP A 20 26.60 9.87 -10.53
CA ASP A 20 27.58 10.53 -11.40
C ASP A 20 28.35 9.47 -12.20
N ILE A 21 28.19 9.49 -13.51
CA ILE A 21 28.88 8.61 -14.46
C ILE A 21 29.59 9.50 -15.48
N GLY A 22 30.87 9.74 -15.28
CA GLY A 22 31.69 10.55 -16.21
C GLY A 22 31.29 12.02 -16.29
N GLY A 23 30.81 12.61 -15.19
CA GLY A 23 30.41 14.01 -15.12
C GLY A 23 28.99 14.28 -15.65
N VAL A 24 28.17 13.21 -15.81
CA VAL A 24 26.78 13.30 -16.23
C VAL A 24 25.90 12.62 -15.17
N ALA A 25 24.81 13.27 -14.77
CA ALA A 25 23.85 12.67 -13.86
C ALA A 25 23.12 11.51 -14.55
N HIS A 26 22.99 10.38 -13.85
CA HIS A 26 22.24 9.24 -14.35
C HIS A 26 20.73 9.56 -14.39
N GLN A 27 20.03 9.09 -15.40
CA GLN A 27 18.60 9.32 -15.61
C GLN A 27 17.71 8.96 -14.38
N ILE A 28 18.15 8.05 -13.53
CA ILE A 28 17.43 7.70 -12.29
C ILE A 28 17.21 8.91 -11.37
N VAL A 29 18.05 9.94 -11.46
CA VAL A 29 17.88 11.18 -10.68
C VAL A 29 16.62 11.91 -11.14
N ASP A 30 16.44 12.05 -12.45
CA ASP A 30 15.26 12.73 -13.01
C ASP A 30 13.96 11.96 -12.70
N GLU A 31 14.06 10.63 -12.65
CA GLU A 31 12.91 9.77 -12.36
C GLU A 31 12.50 9.74 -10.89
N LEU A 32 13.46 9.81 -9.96
CA LEU A 32 13.23 9.61 -8.54
C LEU A 32 13.33 10.89 -7.71
N VAL A 33 13.96 11.93 -8.20
CA VAL A 33 13.94 13.25 -7.56
C VAL A 33 12.81 14.05 -8.18
N ALA A 34 11.86 14.46 -7.35
CA ALA A 34 10.67 15.17 -7.84
C ALA A 34 11.07 16.46 -8.56
N ASP A 35 10.73 16.54 -9.84
CA ASP A 35 10.81 17.78 -10.60
C ASP A 35 9.90 18.84 -9.98
N GLY A 36 10.40 20.05 -9.82
CA GLY A 36 9.65 21.16 -9.22
C GLY A 36 9.66 21.22 -7.69
N LEU A 37 10.54 20.46 -6.99
CA LEU A 37 10.78 20.67 -5.57
C LEU A 37 11.15 22.13 -5.28
N GLY A 38 10.44 22.73 -4.30
CA GLY A 38 10.63 24.14 -3.96
C GLY A 38 9.91 25.12 -4.90
N ARG A 39 9.11 24.63 -5.86
CA ARG A 39 8.27 25.47 -6.70
C ARG A 39 7.32 26.28 -5.84
N GLN A 40 7.23 27.58 -6.12
CA GLN A 40 6.34 28.50 -5.45
C GLN A 40 5.24 28.97 -6.41
N ASP A 41 4.06 29.23 -5.89
CA ASP A 41 2.99 29.91 -6.60
C ASP A 41 3.26 31.43 -6.68
N GLU A 42 2.36 32.17 -7.34
CA GLU A 42 2.45 33.61 -7.49
C GLU A 42 2.47 34.38 -6.14
N ARG A 43 2.11 33.72 -5.05
CA ARG A 43 2.11 34.27 -3.67
C ARG A 43 3.30 33.78 -2.84
N LEU A 44 4.31 33.19 -3.47
CA LEU A 44 5.51 32.65 -2.82
C LEU A 44 5.23 31.47 -1.85
N ARG A 45 4.08 30.79 -1.99
CA ARG A 45 3.78 29.61 -1.19
C ARG A 45 4.32 28.37 -1.89
N LEU A 46 4.89 27.47 -1.10
CA LEU A 46 5.34 26.17 -1.63
C LEU A 46 4.15 25.38 -2.19
N VAL A 47 4.29 24.95 -3.42
CA VAL A 47 3.30 24.09 -4.09
C VAL A 47 3.70 22.64 -3.85
N PRO A 48 2.81 21.79 -3.28
CA PRO A 48 3.09 20.37 -3.12
C PRO A 48 3.34 19.71 -4.48
N VAL A 49 4.42 18.96 -4.58
CA VAL A 49 4.69 18.14 -5.76
C VAL A 49 4.01 16.79 -5.55
N MET A 50 3.02 16.49 -6.38
CA MET A 50 2.34 15.20 -6.40
C MET A 50 2.74 14.46 -7.68
N GLY A 51 3.42 13.35 -7.52
CA GLY A 51 3.76 12.44 -8.62
C GLY A 51 3.11 11.07 -8.45
N PRO A 52 3.07 10.25 -9.49
CA PRO A 52 2.64 8.86 -9.37
C PRO A 52 3.59 8.11 -8.42
N PRO A 53 3.09 7.07 -7.73
CA PRO A 53 3.94 6.24 -6.88
C PRO A 53 5.07 5.60 -7.71
N ARG A 54 6.26 5.59 -7.17
CA ARG A 54 7.44 4.95 -7.76
C ARG A 54 7.77 3.68 -6.99
N PHE A 55 8.27 2.70 -7.71
CA PHE A 55 8.66 1.42 -7.14
C PHE A 55 10.08 1.08 -7.56
N VAL A 56 10.85 0.49 -6.65
CA VAL A 56 12.15 -0.12 -6.94
C VAL A 56 11.97 -1.62 -6.88
N MET A 57 12.34 -2.28 -7.97
CA MET A 57 12.36 -3.73 -8.05
C MET A 57 13.80 -4.22 -7.98
N VAL A 58 14.05 -5.15 -7.07
CA VAL A 58 15.30 -5.89 -6.97
C VAL A 58 15.03 -7.32 -7.44
N GLU A 59 15.69 -7.73 -8.49
CA GLU A 59 15.50 -9.05 -9.08
C GLU A 59 16.82 -9.81 -9.15
N ARG A 60 16.81 -11.08 -8.80
CA ARG A 60 17.89 -12.05 -8.96
C ARG A 60 17.28 -13.33 -9.51
N GLU A 61 18.10 -14.27 -9.99
CA GLU A 61 17.68 -15.49 -10.70
C GLU A 61 16.45 -16.21 -10.12
N SER A 62 16.31 -16.25 -8.79
CA SER A 62 15.21 -16.98 -8.12
C SER A 62 14.41 -16.12 -7.14
N TRP A 63 14.62 -14.81 -7.14
CA TRP A 63 14.03 -13.93 -6.14
C TRP A 63 13.76 -12.54 -6.72
N ARG A 64 12.59 -12.01 -6.41
CA ARG A 64 12.16 -10.64 -6.72
C ARG A 64 11.57 -10.01 -5.48
N ALA A 65 11.96 -8.77 -5.19
CA ALA A 65 11.28 -7.91 -4.21
C ALA A 65 11.00 -6.56 -4.84
N VAL A 66 9.84 -6.01 -4.51
CA VAL A 66 9.41 -4.70 -4.96
C VAL A 66 9.14 -3.84 -3.73
N TYR A 67 9.66 -2.62 -3.76
CA TYR A 67 9.53 -1.65 -2.68
C TYR A 67 8.91 -0.37 -3.22
N ARG A 68 7.92 0.16 -2.52
CA ARG A 68 7.39 1.48 -2.81
C ARG A 68 8.35 2.53 -2.30
N VAL A 69 8.77 3.44 -3.18
CA VAL A 69 9.63 4.56 -2.79
C VAL A 69 8.85 5.53 -1.91
N GLN A 70 9.40 5.79 -0.72
CA GLN A 70 8.83 6.73 0.25
C GLN A 70 9.59 8.04 0.27
N LEU A 71 10.92 7.97 0.14
CA LEU A 71 11.81 9.11 0.22
C LEU A 71 13.03 8.88 -0.66
N THR A 72 13.48 9.92 -1.32
CA THR A 72 14.76 9.96 -2.03
C THR A 72 15.60 11.10 -1.48
N LYS A 73 16.90 10.84 -1.33
CA LYS A 73 17.89 11.82 -0.89
C LYS A 73 19.00 11.90 -1.91
N ALA A 74 19.12 13.00 -2.63
CA ALA A 74 20.23 13.28 -3.52
C ALA A 74 21.35 14.04 -2.75
N GLU A 75 22.57 13.55 -2.82
CA GLU A 75 23.76 14.26 -2.34
C GLU A 75 24.46 14.87 -3.55
N CYS A 76 24.57 16.18 -3.52
CA CYS A 76 25.15 16.97 -4.62
C CYS A 76 26.42 17.67 -4.17
N ASP A 77 27.37 17.79 -5.06
CA ASP A 77 28.38 18.84 -5.00
C ASP A 77 27.87 20.11 -5.70
N ALA A 78 28.73 21.09 -5.93
CA ALA A 78 28.31 22.36 -6.51
C ALA A 78 27.71 22.28 -7.93
N ARG A 79 27.72 21.13 -8.59
CA ARG A 79 27.32 21.00 -10.01
C ARG A 79 26.34 19.86 -10.28
N LEU A 80 26.58 18.68 -9.73
CA LEU A 80 25.82 17.46 -10.08
C LEU A 80 25.58 16.59 -8.85
N PRO A 81 24.44 15.89 -8.78
CA PRO A 81 24.25 14.84 -7.80
C PRO A 81 25.24 13.70 -8.05
N HIS A 82 25.98 13.30 -7.03
CA HIS A 82 26.93 12.20 -7.10
C HIS A 82 26.41 10.92 -6.46
N SER A 83 25.47 11.02 -5.53
CA SER A 83 24.78 9.85 -4.98
C SER A 83 23.30 10.10 -4.76
N LEU A 84 22.51 9.02 -4.86
CA LEU A 84 21.10 8.98 -4.60
C LEU A 84 20.81 7.86 -3.62
N THR A 85 20.24 8.19 -2.48
CA THR A 85 19.73 7.20 -1.52
C THR A 85 18.22 7.11 -1.67
N VAL A 86 17.72 5.89 -1.84
CA VAL A 86 16.29 5.60 -1.97
C VAL A 86 15.85 4.82 -0.75
N HIS A 87 14.84 5.33 -0.06
CA HIS A 87 14.16 4.63 1.03
C HIS A 87 12.79 4.18 0.56
N GLY A 88 12.42 2.98 0.90
CA GLY A 88 11.13 2.40 0.52
C GLY A 88 10.62 1.42 1.56
N THR A 89 9.42 0.94 1.32
CA THR A 89 8.76 -0.10 2.10
C THR A 89 8.26 -1.21 1.18
N ASP A 90 8.18 -2.42 1.70
CA ASP A 90 7.69 -3.57 0.95
C ASP A 90 6.18 -3.48 0.66
N MET A 91 5.66 -4.41 -0.15
CA MET A 91 4.25 -4.40 -0.54
C MET A 91 3.30 -4.73 0.62
N LEU A 92 3.78 -5.39 1.68
CA LEU A 92 2.98 -5.65 2.86
C LEU A 92 2.63 -4.37 3.62
N SER A 93 3.51 -3.36 3.54
CA SER A 93 3.30 -2.04 4.13
C SER A 93 2.07 -1.32 3.57
N GLU A 94 1.60 -1.67 2.37
CA GLU A 94 0.38 -1.07 1.82
C GLU A 94 -0.86 -1.38 2.67
N LEU A 95 -0.86 -2.51 3.38
CA LEU A 95 -1.96 -2.85 4.31
C LEU A 95 -1.96 -1.98 5.58
N MET A 96 -0.85 -1.31 5.91
CA MET A 96 -0.79 -0.35 7.01
C MET A 96 -1.45 0.98 6.66
N LEU A 97 -1.57 1.28 5.37
CA LEU A 97 -2.15 2.53 4.87
C LEU A 97 -3.67 2.46 4.68
N LEU A 98 -4.23 1.27 4.84
CA LEU A 98 -5.65 0.99 4.59
C LEU A 98 -6.35 0.69 5.90
N PRO A 99 -7.59 1.17 6.09
CA PRO A 99 -8.37 0.86 7.28
C PRO A 99 -8.90 -0.58 7.24
N GLY A 100 -8.84 -1.23 8.39
CA GLY A 100 -9.50 -2.50 8.66
C GLY A 100 -10.89 -2.23 9.23
N TRP A 101 -11.88 -2.06 8.34
CA TRP A 101 -13.21 -1.61 8.72
C TRP A 101 -13.95 -2.61 9.64
N SER A 102 -14.48 -2.11 10.75
CA SER A 102 -15.32 -2.88 11.67
C SER A 102 -16.68 -3.25 11.04
N ALA A 103 -17.18 -2.39 10.16
CA ALA A 103 -18.46 -2.56 9.49
C ALA A 103 -18.37 -2.19 8.00
N PRO A 104 -17.61 -2.95 7.18
CA PRO A 104 -17.31 -2.56 5.80
C PRO A 104 -18.54 -2.34 4.92
N GLY A 105 -19.61 -3.11 5.12
CA GLY A 105 -20.85 -2.94 4.37
C GLY A 105 -21.66 -1.67 4.72
N GLN A 106 -21.27 -0.95 5.77
CA GLN A 106 -21.93 0.29 6.20
C GLN A 106 -21.09 1.55 5.91
N VAL A 107 -19.91 1.40 5.34
CA VAL A 107 -19.05 2.53 4.97
C VAL A 107 -19.62 3.19 3.72
N LYS A 108 -19.90 4.49 3.82
CA LYS A 108 -20.42 5.30 2.69
C LYS A 108 -19.70 6.63 2.65
N GLY A 109 -19.35 7.08 1.46
CA GLY A 109 -18.78 8.39 1.21
C GLY A 109 -19.59 9.16 0.18
N GLU A 110 -19.68 10.45 0.38
CA GLU A 110 -20.27 11.39 -0.56
C GLU A 110 -19.26 12.51 -0.83
N PHE A 111 -19.03 12.84 -2.09
CA PHE A 111 -18.17 13.96 -2.43
C PHE A 111 -19.00 15.25 -2.45
N ALA A 112 -18.57 16.23 -1.69
CA ALA A 112 -19.15 17.57 -1.67
C ALA A 112 -18.08 18.62 -2.00
N LEU A 113 -18.45 19.64 -2.76
CA LEU A 113 -17.60 20.79 -3.00
C LEU A 113 -17.81 21.83 -1.89
N GLN A 114 -16.70 22.32 -1.36
CA GLN A 114 -16.69 23.37 -0.35
C GLN A 114 -15.72 24.46 -0.78
N ASP A 115 -16.14 25.71 -0.68
CA ASP A 115 -15.40 26.90 -1.13
C ASP A 115 -14.74 27.68 0.01
N SER A 116 -14.99 27.32 1.26
CA SER A 116 -14.37 27.96 2.43
C SER A 116 -14.21 27.00 3.61
N ASP A 117 -13.30 27.35 4.52
CA ASP A 117 -13.17 26.76 5.86
C ASP A 117 -13.32 27.82 6.97
N LEU A 118 -12.92 27.48 8.18
CA LEU A 118 -13.01 28.38 9.34
C LEU A 118 -12.21 29.67 9.22
N GLY A 119 -11.28 29.78 8.30
CA GLY A 119 -10.36 30.91 8.23
C GLY A 119 -10.35 31.66 6.92
N ALA A 120 -10.64 31.01 5.81
CA ALA A 120 -10.47 31.62 4.50
C ALA A 120 -11.37 31.02 3.42
N ARG A 121 -11.69 31.83 2.41
CA ARG A 121 -12.26 31.36 1.18
C ARG A 121 -11.17 30.76 0.29
N TYR A 122 -11.44 29.61 -0.28
CA TYR A 122 -10.51 28.97 -1.22
C TYR A 122 -10.52 29.66 -2.58
N GLU A 123 -9.40 29.67 -3.26
CA GLU A 123 -9.31 30.14 -4.65
C GLU A 123 -10.10 29.24 -5.62
N LYS A 124 -10.11 27.95 -5.31
CA LYS A 124 -10.92 26.95 -6.02
C LYS A 124 -11.62 26.08 -4.97
N PRO A 125 -12.88 25.70 -5.21
CA PRO A 125 -13.56 24.77 -4.32
C PRO A 125 -12.75 23.50 -4.10
N ARG A 126 -12.74 23.03 -2.85
CA ARG A 126 -12.13 21.74 -2.49
C ARG A 126 -13.19 20.66 -2.40
N MET A 127 -12.79 19.47 -2.77
CA MET A 127 -13.63 18.30 -2.65
C MET A 127 -13.44 17.67 -1.27
N TYR A 128 -14.53 17.46 -0.58
CA TYR A 128 -14.59 16.73 0.68
C TYR A 128 -15.27 15.39 0.45
N ALA A 129 -14.78 14.36 1.13
CA ALA A 129 -15.41 13.06 1.18
C ALA A 129 -15.83 12.76 2.63
N PRO A 130 -16.95 13.28 3.13
CA PRO A 130 -17.44 12.88 4.44
C PRO A 130 -17.77 11.40 4.42
N VAL A 131 -17.10 10.64 5.29
CA VAL A 131 -17.31 9.20 5.42
C VAL A 131 -18.30 8.95 6.53
N LYS A 132 -19.39 8.24 6.22
CA LYS A 132 -20.31 7.71 7.21
C LYS A 132 -19.95 6.25 7.45
N MET A 133 -19.77 5.89 8.71
CA MET A 133 -19.49 4.53 9.13
C MET A 133 -20.35 4.17 10.32
N ALA A 134 -20.66 2.88 10.49
CA ALA A 134 -21.25 2.40 11.72
C ALA A 134 -20.16 2.10 12.73
N VAL A 135 -20.28 2.70 13.91
CA VAL A 135 -19.52 2.28 15.09
C VAL A 135 -20.30 1.19 15.79
N VAL A 136 -19.70 0.03 15.94
CA VAL A 136 -20.42 -1.14 16.45
C VAL A 136 -20.01 -1.42 17.88
N ALA A 137 -20.96 -1.26 18.80
CA ALA A 137 -20.77 -1.60 20.21
C ALA A 137 -20.60 -3.11 20.44
N ASP A 138 -21.34 -3.94 19.72
CA ASP A 138 -21.28 -5.41 19.82
C ASP A 138 -20.48 -6.10 18.69
N GLY A 139 -19.95 -5.34 17.79
CA GLY A 139 -19.01 -5.77 16.77
C GLY A 139 -19.59 -6.64 15.64
N PHE A 140 -19.29 -6.24 14.43
CA PHE A 140 -19.29 -7.18 13.32
C PHE A 140 -18.19 -8.21 13.59
N THR A 141 -18.54 -9.48 13.42
CA THR A 141 -17.63 -10.58 13.72
C THR A 141 -17.42 -11.40 12.46
N PHE A 142 -16.14 -11.55 12.09
CA PHE A 142 -15.76 -12.56 11.11
C PHE A 142 -15.48 -13.86 11.87
N ASP A 143 -16.13 -14.94 11.49
CA ASP A 143 -15.99 -16.25 12.14
C ASP A 143 -15.80 -17.34 11.08
N GLY A 144 -14.85 -18.24 11.31
CA GLY A 144 -14.54 -19.36 10.43
C GLY A 144 -13.07 -19.79 10.47
N PRO A 145 -12.61 -20.55 9.44
CA PRO A 145 -11.19 -20.88 9.29
C PRO A 145 -10.34 -19.60 9.16
N ALA A 146 -9.24 -19.51 9.90
CA ALA A 146 -8.48 -18.28 10.06
C ALA A 146 -7.98 -17.69 8.73
N ASP A 147 -7.47 -18.52 7.83
CA ASP A 147 -7.01 -18.07 6.52
C ASP A 147 -8.15 -17.47 5.68
N GLN A 148 -9.36 -18.02 5.77
CA GLN A 148 -10.55 -17.51 5.07
C GLN A 148 -11.08 -16.24 5.73
N VAL A 149 -11.10 -16.20 7.06
CA VAL A 149 -11.53 -15.01 7.83
C VAL A 149 -10.63 -13.82 7.50
N ILE A 150 -9.31 -14.00 7.53
CA ILE A 150 -8.36 -12.93 7.23
C ILE A 150 -8.50 -12.48 5.77
N ARG A 151 -8.56 -13.41 4.80
CA ARG A 151 -8.79 -13.05 3.38
C ARG A 151 -10.09 -12.26 3.19
N ARG A 152 -11.17 -12.72 3.82
CA ARG A 152 -12.46 -12.04 3.74
C ARG A 152 -12.39 -10.64 4.33
N MET A 153 -11.79 -10.47 5.49
CA MET A 153 -11.62 -9.16 6.11
C MET A 153 -10.85 -8.19 5.20
N ILE A 154 -9.74 -8.65 4.61
CA ILE A 154 -8.95 -7.83 3.68
C ILE A 154 -9.83 -7.43 2.48
N ARG A 155 -10.51 -8.37 1.85
CA ARG A 155 -11.37 -8.11 0.68
C ARG A 155 -12.49 -7.12 0.97
N GLU A 156 -13.21 -7.31 2.07
CA GLU A 156 -14.32 -6.43 2.45
C GLU A 156 -13.83 -5.01 2.78
N SER A 157 -12.67 -4.90 3.43
CA SER A 157 -12.07 -3.60 3.75
C SER A 157 -11.57 -2.88 2.48
N LEU A 158 -10.93 -3.59 1.55
CA LEU A 158 -10.53 -3.04 0.25
C LEU A 158 -11.75 -2.56 -0.53
N LYS A 159 -12.79 -3.40 -0.62
CA LYS A 159 -14.04 -3.06 -1.31
C LYS A 159 -14.70 -1.82 -0.72
N ALA A 160 -14.77 -1.71 0.60
CA ALA A 160 -15.32 -0.53 1.27
C ALA A 160 -14.48 0.72 0.99
N THR A 161 -13.15 0.63 1.12
CA THR A 161 -12.24 1.75 0.90
C THR A 161 -12.28 2.24 -0.54
N TYR A 162 -12.09 1.36 -1.50
CA TYR A 162 -12.08 1.75 -2.92
C TYR A 162 -13.46 2.15 -3.44
N GLY A 163 -14.52 1.56 -2.88
CA GLY A 163 -15.90 1.94 -3.17
C GLY A 163 -16.22 3.39 -2.82
N LEU A 164 -15.55 3.97 -1.79
CA LEU A 164 -15.67 5.39 -1.47
C LEU A 164 -15.23 6.32 -2.62
N PHE A 165 -14.32 5.84 -3.45
CA PHE A 165 -13.73 6.61 -4.56
C PHE A 165 -14.27 6.18 -5.93
N GLY A 166 -15.23 5.25 -5.96
CA GLY A 166 -15.76 4.71 -7.21
C GLY A 166 -14.74 3.91 -8.02
N VAL A 167 -13.70 3.38 -7.36
CA VAL A 167 -12.67 2.56 -7.99
C VAL A 167 -13.12 1.11 -7.98
N GLU A 168 -13.35 0.53 -9.14
CA GLU A 168 -13.74 -0.88 -9.30
C GLU A 168 -12.53 -1.80 -9.49
N ASP A 169 -11.47 -1.29 -10.09
CA ASP A 169 -10.28 -2.03 -10.44
C ASP A 169 -9.15 -1.73 -9.45
N TYR A 170 -9.12 -2.49 -8.37
CA TYR A 170 -8.23 -2.26 -7.23
C TYR A 170 -6.77 -2.59 -7.57
N PRO A 171 -5.81 -1.77 -7.14
CA PRO A 171 -4.38 -2.07 -7.28
C PRO A 171 -3.91 -3.19 -6.36
N ILE A 172 -4.69 -3.49 -5.29
CA ILE A 172 -4.42 -4.55 -4.32
C ILE A 172 -5.51 -5.60 -4.43
N VAL A 173 -5.11 -6.85 -4.61
CA VAL A 173 -6.01 -8.00 -4.78
C VAL A 173 -5.64 -9.12 -3.82
N VAL A 174 -6.61 -9.97 -3.46
CA VAL A 174 -6.39 -11.08 -2.52
C VAL A 174 -6.56 -12.40 -3.24
N ALA A 175 -5.51 -13.20 -3.29
CA ALA A 175 -5.49 -14.50 -3.92
C ALA A 175 -6.31 -15.54 -3.13
N ASP A 176 -6.80 -16.56 -3.86
CA ASP A 176 -7.46 -17.74 -3.27
C ASP A 176 -6.48 -18.91 -3.03
N THR A 177 -5.19 -18.59 -2.92
CA THR A 177 -4.14 -19.58 -2.69
C THR A 177 -4.40 -20.35 -1.38
N SER A 178 -4.34 -21.66 -1.44
CA SER A 178 -4.49 -22.55 -0.29
C SER A 178 -3.32 -23.52 -0.21
N THR A 179 -2.85 -23.79 0.99
CA THR A 179 -1.83 -24.82 1.26
C THR A 179 -2.45 -26.21 1.44
N GLY A 180 -3.77 -26.32 1.49
CA GLY A 180 -4.50 -27.55 1.83
C GLY A 180 -4.39 -27.97 3.30
N LYS A 181 -3.68 -27.20 4.14
CA LYS A 181 -3.58 -27.47 5.57
C LYS A 181 -4.84 -27.02 6.30
N PRO A 182 -5.28 -27.73 7.34
CA PRO A 182 -6.43 -27.34 8.14
C PRO A 182 -6.15 -26.04 8.88
N SER A 183 -7.06 -25.09 8.78
CA SER A 183 -6.97 -23.81 9.44
C SER A 183 -7.72 -23.81 10.76
N LYS A 184 -7.15 -23.21 11.80
CA LYS A 184 -7.82 -23.04 13.10
C LYS A 184 -9.03 -22.10 12.94
N ARG A 185 -10.04 -22.28 13.78
CA ARG A 185 -11.16 -21.35 13.85
C ARG A 185 -10.69 -20.02 14.44
N LEU A 186 -10.98 -18.94 13.77
CA LEU A 186 -10.70 -17.57 14.19
C LEU A 186 -12.02 -16.80 14.29
N LEU A 187 -12.16 -16.07 15.38
CA LEU A 187 -13.20 -15.08 15.57
C LEU A 187 -12.50 -13.72 15.62
N LEU A 188 -12.73 -12.88 14.61
CA LEU A 188 -12.09 -11.58 14.43
C LEU A 188 -13.13 -10.46 14.51
N ARG A 189 -12.87 -9.47 15.37
CA ARG A 189 -13.67 -8.25 15.51
C ARG A 189 -12.78 -7.05 15.22
N PRO A 190 -12.81 -6.51 13.99
CA PRO A 190 -12.04 -5.32 13.65
C PRO A 190 -12.52 -4.10 14.41
N SER A 191 -11.62 -3.16 14.64
CA SER A 191 -11.85 -1.94 15.44
C SER A 191 -11.47 -0.65 14.71
N ASP A 192 -11.46 -0.67 13.37
CA ASP A 192 -11.13 0.47 12.49
C ASP A 192 -9.67 0.96 12.60
N ASN A 193 -8.76 0.12 13.08
CA ASN A 193 -7.32 0.36 12.99
C ASN A 193 -6.82 0.14 11.56
N SER A 194 -5.50 0.23 11.33
CA SER A 194 -4.95 -0.18 10.05
C SER A 194 -5.27 -1.65 9.76
N LEU A 195 -5.45 -1.98 8.49
CA LEU A 195 -5.77 -3.35 8.09
C LEU A 195 -4.69 -4.35 8.56
N TRP A 196 -3.41 -3.92 8.54
CA TRP A 196 -2.32 -4.73 9.07
C TRP A 196 -2.43 -4.97 10.58
N ASP A 197 -2.73 -3.94 11.36
CA ASP A 197 -2.85 -4.05 12.81
C ASP A 197 -3.99 -4.99 13.21
N GLU A 198 -5.09 -4.97 12.45
CA GLU A 198 -6.23 -5.85 12.70
C GLU A 198 -5.93 -7.32 12.42
N ILE A 199 -5.08 -7.63 11.43
CA ILE A 199 -4.86 -9.01 10.98
C ILE A 199 -3.54 -9.63 11.45
N SER A 200 -2.51 -8.84 11.76
CA SER A 200 -1.16 -9.35 12.02
C SER A 200 -1.10 -10.32 13.21
N THR A 201 -1.59 -9.90 14.37
CA THR A 201 -1.64 -10.73 15.59
C THR A 201 -2.56 -11.94 15.42
N PRO A 202 -3.82 -11.79 14.93
CA PRO A 202 -4.69 -12.94 14.64
C PRO A 202 -4.06 -13.96 13.67
N ALA A 203 -3.39 -13.49 12.62
CA ALA A 203 -2.69 -14.38 11.68
C ALA A 203 -1.61 -15.18 12.38
N GLN A 204 -0.74 -14.52 13.15
CA GLN A 204 0.32 -15.17 13.89
C GLN A 204 -0.21 -16.22 14.89
N MET A 205 -1.23 -15.87 15.68
CA MET A 205 -1.83 -16.77 16.70
C MET A 205 -2.50 -17.98 16.06
N SER A 206 -3.04 -17.85 14.88
CA SER A 206 -3.68 -18.96 14.15
C SER A 206 -2.72 -19.77 13.28
N GLY A 207 -1.45 -19.35 13.16
CA GLY A 207 -0.46 -20.00 12.31
C GLY A 207 -0.64 -19.67 10.82
N CYS A 208 -1.27 -18.55 10.51
CA CYS A 208 -1.34 -18.03 9.15
C CYS A 208 -0.17 -17.09 8.86
N VAL A 209 0.30 -17.11 7.62
CA VAL A 209 1.27 -16.15 7.09
C VAL A 209 0.58 -15.29 6.05
N VAL A 210 0.73 -13.97 6.20
CA VAL A 210 0.27 -12.98 5.21
C VAL A 210 1.47 -12.53 4.42
N LYS A 211 1.38 -12.61 3.09
CA LYS A 211 2.39 -12.15 2.14
C LYS A 211 1.79 -11.13 1.21
N ALA A 212 2.58 -10.18 0.77
CA ALA A 212 2.22 -9.28 -0.31
C ALA A 212 3.38 -9.15 -1.30
N HIS A 213 3.09 -9.23 -2.59
CA HIS A 213 4.10 -9.08 -3.64
C HIS A 213 3.51 -8.37 -4.84
N MET A 214 4.36 -7.74 -5.64
CA MET A 214 3.97 -7.17 -6.92
C MET A 214 3.94 -8.26 -7.98
N TRP A 215 2.77 -8.48 -8.57
CA TRP A 215 2.60 -9.27 -9.78
C TRP A 215 2.72 -8.37 -11.01
N LEU A 216 3.43 -8.84 -12.02
CA LEU A 216 3.60 -8.14 -13.29
C LEU A 216 3.08 -8.99 -14.45
N PRO A 217 2.62 -8.37 -15.55
CA PRO A 217 2.27 -9.08 -16.78
C PRO A 217 3.43 -9.98 -17.24
N GLY A 218 3.14 -11.27 -17.42
CA GLY A 218 4.15 -12.30 -17.74
C GLY A 218 4.57 -13.16 -16.54
N ASP A 219 4.23 -12.78 -15.33
CA ASP A 219 4.41 -13.63 -14.15
C ASP A 219 3.44 -14.83 -14.18
N LYS A 220 3.70 -15.83 -13.34
CA LYS A 220 2.81 -16.99 -13.21
C LYS A 220 1.41 -16.57 -12.81
N PRO A 221 0.36 -17.22 -13.34
CA PRO A 221 -1.02 -16.95 -12.93
C PRO A 221 -1.22 -17.11 -11.43
N VAL A 222 -2.05 -16.27 -10.84
CA VAL A 222 -2.40 -16.30 -9.43
C VAL A 222 -3.76 -16.97 -9.25
N ALA A 223 -3.88 -17.86 -8.27
CA ALA A 223 -5.09 -18.62 -8.03
C ALA A 223 -6.30 -17.70 -7.77
N GLY A 224 -7.36 -17.90 -8.56
CA GLY A 224 -8.62 -17.15 -8.43
C GLY A 224 -8.58 -15.71 -8.97
N LEU A 225 -7.50 -15.31 -9.67
CA LEU A 225 -7.35 -13.96 -10.19
C LEU A 225 -6.99 -14.00 -11.68
N ASP A 226 -7.65 -13.12 -12.46
CA ASP A 226 -7.30 -12.83 -13.85
C ASP A 226 -6.67 -11.43 -13.91
N LEU A 227 -5.34 -11.38 -13.90
CA LEU A 227 -4.58 -10.14 -13.80
C LEU A 227 -4.00 -9.75 -15.17
N ALA A 228 -4.31 -8.54 -15.61
CA ALA A 228 -3.81 -7.99 -16.88
C ALA A 228 -2.81 -6.83 -16.70
N LYS A 229 -2.72 -6.26 -15.50
CA LYS A 229 -1.88 -5.11 -15.17
C LYS A 229 -1.10 -5.35 -13.87
N PRO A 230 0.00 -4.60 -13.61
CA PRO A 230 0.72 -4.68 -12.36
C PRO A 230 -0.22 -4.56 -11.16
N SER A 231 -0.17 -5.52 -10.25
CA SER A 231 -1.08 -5.60 -9.12
C SER A 231 -0.34 -6.09 -7.87
N ILE A 232 -0.70 -5.56 -6.72
CA ILE A 232 -0.21 -6.06 -5.43
C ILE A 232 -1.09 -7.22 -5.03
N VAL A 233 -0.50 -8.40 -5.00
CA VAL A 233 -1.20 -9.65 -4.64
C VAL A 233 -0.95 -9.96 -3.18
N VAL A 234 -2.02 -10.08 -2.42
CA VAL A 234 -1.98 -10.50 -1.01
C VAL A 234 -2.38 -11.97 -0.93
N GLU A 235 -1.56 -12.76 -0.28
CA GLU A 235 -1.80 -14.18 -0.01
C GLU A 235 -1.88 -14.41 1.50
N VAL A 236 -2.84 -15.22 1.92
CA VAL A 236 -2.97 -15.68 3.32
C VAL A 236 -2.87 -17.20 3.33
N LEU A 237 -1.81 -17.71 3.93
CA LEU A 237 -1.44 -19.11 3.85
C LEU A 237 -1.41 -19.74 5.25
N GLN A 238 -2.12 -20.86 5.44
CA GLN A 238 -1.99 -21.66 6.66
C GLN A 238 -0.66 -22.43 6.64
N GLN A 239 0.12 -22.34 7.72
CA GLN A 239 1.42 -23.02 7.88
C GLN A 239 1.28 -24.39 8.56
#